data_fa892db1bea812a6df4cf58821fdc113
#
_entry.id   fa892db1bea812a6df4cf58821fdc113
#
_cell.length_a   1.000
_cell.length_b   1.000
_cell.length_c   1.000
_cell.angle_alpha   90.00
_cell.angle_beta   90.00
_cell.angle_gamma   90.00
#
_symmetry.space_group_name_H-M   'P 1'
#
loop_
_entity.id
_entity.type
_entity.pdbx_description
1 polymer ?
#
loop_
_entity_poly.entity_id
_entity_poly.type
_entity_poly.pdbx_seq_one_letter_code
_entity_poly.pdbx_strand_id
1 'polypeptide(L)'
;SDLQLWTHQIKTPLTALDLLLQVEPVNASDARLEVGKINRYLTVMLNYLKLTTLNTDLVLTELPLKPLVNETVRDLAKLFIAKDLTVTVETLPTVVSDSQWLRFIFEQLLTNAIKYTPHGSIRIYAKGDAVLVADTGIGILPEDLPRIFEQGYSGYNGRANQKASGLGLFLSRQIAQKLGLHLTVTSKVGVGSTFAIHFPQTRWLAE
;
A
#
# COMPACT_ATOMS: atom_id res chain seq x y z
N SER A 1 -15.54 8.66 12.58
CA SER A 1 -15.92 7.32 12.09
C SER A 1 -15.28 7.07 10.73
N ASP A 2 -15.01 5.85 10.40
CA ASP A 2 -14.40 5.45 9.12
C ASP A 2 -15.19 5.98 7.92
N LEU A 3 -16.51 6.04 8.03
CA LEU A 3 -17.42 6.54 7.00
C LEU A 3 -17.18 8.04 6.70
N GLN A 4 -16.92 8.86 7.72
CA GLN A 4 -16.64 10.30 7.54
C GLN A 4 -15.31 10.51 6.79
N LEU A 5 -14.30 9.73 7.12
CA LEU A 5 -13.02 9.77 6.41
C LEU A 5 -13.19 9.42 4.94
N TRP A 6 -13.85 8.30 4.67
CA TRP A 6 -14.03 7.81 3.31
C TRP A 6 -14.81 8.80 2.45
N THR A 7 -15.84 9.40 3.02
CA THR A 7 -16.60 10.46 2.35
C THR A 7 -15.71 11.66 2.04
N HIS A 8 -14.89 12.10 2.98
CA HIS A 8 -13.98 13.23 2.78
C HIS A 8 -12.93 12.94 1.70
N GLN A 9 -12.37 11.74 1.71
CA GLN A 9 -11.33 11.31 0.76
C GLN A 9 -11.86 11.19 -0.69
N ILE A 10 -13.11 10.78 -0.88
CA ILE A 10 -13.76 10.74 -2.20
C ILE A 10 -14.15 12.12 -2.66
N LYS A 11 -14.59 12.97 -1.75
CA LYS A 11 -15.05 14.33 -2.05
C LYS A 11 -13.98 15.21 -2.69
N THR A 12 -12.72 15.08 -2.26
CA THR A 12 -11.62 15.89 -2.80
C THR A 12 -11.39 15.69 -4.29
N PRO A 13 -11.14 14.47 -4.82
CA PRO A 13 -11.00 14.27 -6.26
C PRO A 13 -12.29 14.49 -7.02
N LEU A 14 -13.45 14.27 -6.42
CA LEU A 14 -14.74 14.55 -7.05
C LEU A 14 -14.93 16.05 -7.26
N THR A 15 -14.57 16.88 -6.28
CA THR A 15 -14.60 18.34 -6.39
C THR A 15 -13.62 18.84 -7.45
N ALA A 16 -12.41 18.28 -7.49
CA ALA A 16 -11.41 18.60 -8.52
C ALA A 16 -11.93 18.26 -9.93
N LEU A 17 -12.56 17.09 -10.09
CA LEU A 17 -13.18 16.68 -11.35
C LEU A 17 -14.28 17.65 -11.78
N ASP A 18 -15.17 18.03 -10.86
CA ASP A 18 -16.26 18.96 -11.14
C ASP A 18 -15.73 20.33 -11.60
N LEU A 19 -14.70 20.85 -10.94
CA LEU A 19 -14.03 22.10 -11.35
C LEU A 19 -13.39 22.01 -12.74
N LEU A 20 -12.73 20.88 -13.05
CA LEU A 20 -12.14 20.64 -14.38
C LEU A 20 -13.19 20.62 -15.48
N LEU A 21 -14.38 20.10 -15.21
CA LEU A 21 -15.49 20.03 -16.17
C LEU A 21 -16.19 21.38 -16.39
N GLN A 22 -15.97 22.35 -15.49
CA GLN A 22 -16.55 23.72 -15.62
C GLN A 22 -15.72 24.67 -16.51
N VAL A 23 -14.50 24.27 -16.87
CA VAL A 23 -13.57 25.08 -17.66
C VAL A 23 -13.60 24.63 -19.11
N GLU A 24 -13.71 25.59 -20.02
CA GLU A 24 -13.68 25.39 -21.48
C GLU A 24 -12.33 25.87 -22.08
N PRO A 25 -11.65 25.05 -22.89
CA PRO A 25 -11.97 23.68 -23.25
C PRO A 25 -11.66 22.71 -22.10
N VAL A 26 -12.45 21.64 -21.98
CA VAL A 26 -12.25 20.62 -20.94
C VAL A 26 -10.95 19.84 -21.17
N ASN A 27 -10.09 19.79 -20.17
CA ASN A 27 -8.90 18.94 -20.20
C ASN A 27 -9.28 17.50 -19.83
N ALA A 28 -9.54 16.67 -20.84
CA ALA A 28 -9.96 15.29 -20.66
C ALA A 28 -8.89 14.43 -19.95
N SER A 29 -7.59 14.71 -20.16
CA SER A 29 -6.50 14.00 -19.50
C SER A 29 -6.50 14.23 -18.00
N ASP A 30 -6.63 15.47 -17.55
CA ASP A 30 -6.71 15.81 -16.13
C ASP A 30 -7.99 15.26 -15.49
N ALA A 31 -9.11 15.31 -16.20
CA ALA A 31 -10.37 14.74 -15.72
C ALA A 31 -10.26 13.22 -15.51
N ARG A 32 -9.63 12.50 -16.43
CA ARG A 32 -9.37 11.04 -16.30
C ARG A 32 -8.46 10.72 -15.13
N LEU A 33 -7.47 11.55 -14.80
CA LEU A 33 -6.63 11.37 -13.63
C LEU A 33 -7.46 11.42 -12.34
N GLU A 34 -8.39 12.34 -12.22
CA GLU A 34 -9.28 12.43 -11.05
C GLU A 34 -10.24 11.24 -10.97
N VAL A 35 -10.81 10.79 -12.09
CA VAL A 35 -11.61 9.55 -12.14
C VAL A 35 -10.77 8.35 -11.68
N GLY A 36 -9.52 8.25 -12.13
CA GLY A 36 -8.60 7.19 -11.70
C GLY A 36 -8.35 7.18 -10.20
N LYS A 37 -8.20 8.34 -9.57
CA LYS A 37 -8.08 8.49 -8.12
C LYS A 37 -9.32 7.97 -7.40
N ILE A 38 -10.51 8.37 -7.83
CA ILE A 38 -11.78 7.93 -7.25
C ILE A 38 -11.90 6.41 -7.34
N ASN A 39 -11.60 5.82 -8.51
CA ASN A 39 -11.66 4.37 -8.70
C ASN A 39 -10.68 3.62 -7.79
N ARG A 40 -9.46 4.11 -7.61
CA ARG A 40 -8.48 3.50 -6.69
C ARG A 40 -8.96 3.55 -5.25
N TYR A 41 -9.55 4.67 -4.83
CA TYR A 41 -10.15 4.80 -3.50
C TYR A 41 -11.26 3.79 -3.27
N LEU A 42 -12.21 3.71 -4.20
CA LEU A 42 -13.31 2.77 -4.13
C LEU A 42 -12.81 1.33 -4.07
N THR A 43 -11.81 0.98 -4.86
CA THR A 43 -11.23 -0.38 -4.88
C THR A 43 -10.62 -0.74 -3.52
N VAL A 44 -9.79 0.13 -2.95
CA VAL A 44 -9.17 -0.10 -1.63
C VAL A 44 -10.25 -0.22 -0.55
N MET A 45 -11.21 0.68 -0.56
CA MET A 45 -12.30 0.70 0.41
C MET A 45 -13.17 -0.57 0.33
N LEU A 46 -13.54 -0.98 -0.89
CA LEU A 46 -14.34 -2.18 -1.09
C LEU A 46 -13.59 -3.45 -0.68
N ASN A 47 -12.29 -3.54 -0.97
CA ASN A 47 -11.47 -4.67 -0.53
C ASN A 47 -11.38 -4.73 1.00
N TYR A 48 -11.18 -3.60 1.64
CA TYR A 48 -11.17 -3.52 3.10
C TYR A 48 -12.53 -3.92 3.70
N LEU A 49 -13.62 -3.41 3.15
CA LEU A 49 -14.97 -3.77 3.60
C LEU A 49 -15.25 -5.26 3.44
N LYS A 50 -14.90 -5.84 2.30
CA LYS A 50 -15.06 -7.29 2.08
C LYS A 50 -14.30 -8.10 3.14
N LEU A 51 -13.06 -7.73 3.42
CA LEU A 51 -12.26 -8.40 4.45
C LEU A 51 -12.90 -8.29 5.83
N THR A 52 -13.28 -7.08 6.23
CA THR A 52 -13.73 -6.81 7.60
C THR A 52 -15.18 -7.19 7.87
N THR A 53 -16.02 -7.24 6.83
CA THR A 53 -17.44 -7.57 6.94
C THR A 53 -17.72 -9.05 6.68
N LEU A 54 -17.07 -9.64 5.68
CA LEU A 54 -17.30 -11.02 5.27
C LEU A 54 -16.42 -12.03 6.02
N ASN A 55 -15.25 -11.61 6.45
CA ASN A 55 -14.26 -12.42 7.14
C ASN A 55 -14.04 -11.87 8.57
N THR A 56 -15.08 -11.90 9.39
CA THR A 56 -15.00 -11.44 10.79
C THR A 56 -14.07 -12.30 11.62
N ASP A 57 -13.94 -13.58 11.28
CA ASP A 57 -13.06 -14.53 11.94
C ASP A 57 -11.78 -14.73 11.10
N LEU A 58 -10.64 -14.60 11.76
CA LEU A 58 -9.35 -14.89 11.14
C LEU A 58 -9.19 -16.39 10.91
N VAL A 59 -8.83 -16.77 9.69
CA VAL A 59 -8.48 -18.15 9.34
C VAL A 59 -6.95 -18.26 9.32
N LEU A 60 -6.38 -18.67 10.45
CA LEU A 60 -4.93 -18.84 10.59
C LEU A 60 -4.50 -20.19 10.02
N THR A 61 -3.62 -20.15 9.04
CA THR A 61 -3.04 -21.34 8.39
C THR A 61 -1.53 -21.17 8.25
N GLU A 62 -0.84 -22.29 8.06
CA GLU A 62 0.54 -22.26 7.58
C GLU A 62 0.57 -21.66 6.18
N LEU A 63 1.29 -20.57 6.03
CA LEU A 63 1.28 -19.76 4.83
C LEU A 63 2.70 -19.52 4.33
N PRO A 64 3.11 -20.22 3.25
CA PRO A 64 4.33 -19.88 2.53
C PRO A 64 4.17 -18.48 1.92
N LEU A 65 5.04 -17.54 2.28
CA LEU A 65 4.88 -16.15 1.85
C LEU A 65 5.30 -15.91 0.40
N LYS A 66 6.27 -16.65 -0.11
CA LYS A 66 6.77 -16.41 -1.48
C LYS A 66 5.68 -16.61 -2.54
N PRO A 67 4.88 -17.67 -2.54
CA PRO A 67 3.77 -17.81 -3.49
C PRO A 67 2.75 -16.69 -3.40
N LEU A 68 2.40 -16.26 -2.18
CA LEU A 68 1.46 -15.15 -1.94
C LEU A 68 1.98 -13.85 -2.52
N VAL A 69 3.24 -13.52 -2.25
CA VAL A 69 3.89 -12.30 -2.75
C VAL A 69 4.05 -12.35 -4.27
N ASN A 70 4.46 -13.48 -4.83
CA ASN A 70 4.58 -13.65 -6.29
C ASN A 70 3.24 -13.45 -7.00
N GLU A 71 2.16 -13.96 -6.43
CA GLU A 71 0.82 -13.79 -6.97
C GLU A 71 0.40 -12.31 -6.92
N THR A 72 0.67 -11.63 -5.83
CA THR A 72 0.40 -10.19 -5.68
C THR A 72 1.20 -9.37 -6.69
N VAL A 73 2.48 -9.69 -6.90
CA VAL A 73 3.32 -9.05 -7.92
C VAL A 73 2.75 -9.26 -9.33
N ARG A 74 2.28 -10.47 -9.64
CA ARG A 74 1.65 -10.76 -10.94
C ARG A 74 0.39 -9.95 -11.16
N ASP A 75 -0.44 -9.78 -10.14
CA ASP A 75 -1.65 -8.96 -10.22
C ASP A 75 -1.32 -7.47 -10.49
N LEU A 76 -0.16 -7.02 -10.06
CA LEU A 76 0.34 -5.66 -10.26
C LEU A 76 1.28 -5.51 -11.46
N ALA A 77 1.45 -6.55 -12.27
CA ALA A 77 2.44 -6.59 -13.37
C ALA A 77 2.31 -5.40 -14.33
N LYS A 78 1.10 -5.00 -14.68
CA LYS A 78 0.87 -3.85 -15.56
C LYS A 78 1.45 -2.55 -15.01
N LEU A 79 1.40 -2.35 -13.70
CA LEU A 79 1.94 -1.16 -13.05
C LEU A 79 3.48 -1.17 -13.06
N PHE A 80 4.09 -2.33 -12.80
CA PHE A 80 5.55 -2.49 -12.89
C PHE A 80 6.05 -2.24 -14.30
N ILE A 81 5.39 -2.82 -15.30
CA ILE A 81 5.76 -2.68 -16.71
C ILE A 81 5.60 -1.23 -17.16
N ALA A 82 4.49 -0.57 -16.82
CA ALA A 82 4.22 0.80 -17.23
C ALA A 82 5.28 1.80 -16.75
N LYS A 83 5.93 1.54 -15.61
CA LYS A 83 7.00 2.38 -15.04
C LYS A 83 8.41 1.81 -15.26
N ASP A 84 8.53 0.70 -15.96
CA ASP A 84 9.81 0.00 -16.19
C ASP A 84 10.55 -0.27 -14.88
N LEU A 85 9.82 -0.73 -13.86
CA LEU A 85 10.40 -1.08 -12.56
C LEU A 85 10.78 -2.55 -12.53
N THR A 86 11.95 -2.84 -11.99
CA THR A 86 12.39 -4.19 -11.68
C THR A 86 11.87 -4.61 -10.32
N VAL A 87 11.33 -5.81 -10.19
CA VAL A 87 10.89 -6.38 -8.93
C VAL A 87 11.58 -7.72 -8.69
N THR A 88 12.10 -7.92 -7.49
CA THR A 88 12.77 -9.15 -7.07
C THR A 88 12.13 -9.67 -5.79
N VAL A 89 11.71 -10.93 -5.81
CA VAL A 89 11.19 -11.64 -4.63
C VAL A 89 12.20 -12.71 -4.23
N GLU A 90 12.85 -12.52 -3.07
CA GLU A 90 13.83 -13.48 -2.55
C GLU A 90 13.15 -14.61 -1.79
N THR A 91 13.94 -15.46 -1.16
CA THR A 91 13.44 -16.51 -0.26
C THR A 91 12.68 -15.86 0.90
N LEU A 92 11.47 -16.32 1.15
CA LEU A 92 10.61 -15.84 2.23
C LEU A 92 10.18 -17.00 3.11
N PRO A 93 9.92 -16.75 4.40
CA PRO A 93 9.53 -17.79 5.35
C PRO A 93 8.08 -18.25 5.15
N THR A 94 7.77 -19.37 5.78
CA THR A 94 6.41 -19.79 6.06
C THR A 94 6.00 -19.24 7.42
N VAL A 95 4.83 -18.63 7.50
CA VAL A 95 4.28 -18.06 8.74
C VAL A 95 2.89 -18.63 9.01
N VAL A 96 2.39 -18.46 10.23
CA VAL A 96 0.99 -18.75 10.56
C VAL A 96 0.22 -17.44 10.53
N SER A 97 -0.64 -17.28 9.52
CA SER A 97 -1.40 -16.05 9.33
C SER A 97 -2.65 -16.30 8.48
N ASP A 98 -3.41 -15.24 8.21
CA ASP A 98 -4.55 -15.26 7.30
C ASP A 98 -4.11 -14.75 5.92
N SER A 99 -4.28 -15.57 4.88
CA SER A 99 -3.80 -15.26 3.54
C SER A 99 -4.48 -14.05 2.90
N GLN A 100 -5.79 -13.86 3.11
CA GLN A 100 -6.54 -12.76 2.50
C GLN A 100 -6.19 -11.42 3.14
N TRP A 101 -6.09 -11.39 4.47
CA TRP A 101 -5.73 -10.20 5.22
C TRP A 101 -4.27 -9.79 4.95
N LEU A 102 -3.39 -10.77 4.89
CA LEU A 102 -1.97 -10.50 4.62
C LEU A 102 -1.75 -10.07 3.17
N ARG A 103 -2.50 -10.61 2.21
CA ARG A 103 -2.49 -10.15 0.82
C ARG A 103 -2.84 -8.67 0.70
N PHE A 104 -3.85 -8.20 1.44
CA PHE A 104 -4.20 -6.79 1.45
C PHE A 104 -3.01 -5.91 1.84
N ILE A 105 -2.28 -6.29 2.89
CA ILE A 105 -1.09 -5.55 3.33
C ILE A 105 -0.03 -5.52 2.22
N PHE A 106 0.30 -6.66 1.64
CA PHE A 106 1.29 -6.71 0.55
C PHE A 106 0.86 -5.87 -0.66
N GLU A 107 -0.39 -5.91 -1.05
CA GLU A 107 -0.91 -5.06 -2.14
C GLU A 107 -0.70 -3.57 -1.83
N GLN A 108 -1.00 -3.12 -0.62
CA GLN A 108 -0.83 -1.73 -0.23
C GLN A 108 0.65 -1.31 -0.19
N LEU A 109 1.52 -2.15 0.36
CA LEU A 109 2.95 -1.87 0.40
C LEU A 109 3.56 -1.84 -1.00
N LEU A 110 3.18 -2.76 -1.88
CA LEU A 110 3.68 -2.82 -3.26
C LEU A 110 3.15 -1.68 -4.12
N THR A 111 1.86 -1.36 -4.05
CA THR A 111 1.30 -0.21 -4.79
C THR A 111 1.90 1.10 -4.32
N ASN A 112 2.16 1.25 -3.02
CA ASN A 112 2.86 2.40 -2.47
C ASN A 112 4.30 2.49 -2.99
N ALA A 113 5.04 1.38 -3.00
CA ALA A 113 6.40 1.34 -3.52
C ALA A 113 6.46 1.70 -5.01
N ILE A 114 5.55 1.17 -5.83
CA ILE A 114 5.45 1.49 -7.27
C ILE A 114 5.18 2.98 -7.45
N LYS A 115 4.27 3.54 -6.67
CA LYS A 115 3.84 4.94 -6.76
C LYS A 115 5.00 5.91 -6.50
N TYR A 116 5.83 5.64 -5.50
CA TYR A 116 6.92 6.52 -5.08
C TYR A 116 8.28 6.17 -5.66
N THR A 117 8.34 5.21 -6.57
CA THR A 117 9.55 4.84 -7.30
C THR A 117 9.38 5.21 -8.78
N PRO A 118 9.80 6.42 -9.20
CA PRO A 118 9.71 6.82 -10.62
C PRO A 118 10.59 5.96 -11.51
N HIS A 119 11.79 5.60 -11.04
CA HIS A 119 12.76 4.76 -11.72
C HIS A 119 13.48 3.89 -10.70
N GLY A 120 13.80 2.66 -11.07
CA GLY A 120 14.59 1.77 -10.24
C GLY A 120 13.94 0.43 -9.96
N SER A 121 13.98 0.00 -8.71
CA SER A 121 13.63 -1.37 -8.34
C SER A 121 12.93 -1.47 -6.99
N ILE A 122 12.21 -2.58 -6.84
CA ILE A 122 11.56 -2.99 -5.61
C ILE A 122 12.03 -4.40 -5.27
N ARG A 123 12.44 -4.62 -4.04
CA ARG A 123 12.95 -5.88 -3.54
C ARG A 123 12.14 -6.33 -2.33
N ILE A 124 11.69 -7.58 -2.35
CA ILE A 124 11.00 -8.21 -1.22
C ILE A 124 11.90 -9.31 -0.68
N TYR A 125 12.24 -9.22 0.61
CA TYR A 125 13.16 -10.14 1.27
C TYR A 125 12.85 -10.29 2.76
N ALA A 126 13.42 -11.30 3.37
CA ALA A 126 13.30 -11.55 4.81
C ALA A 126 14.59 -11.18 5.53
N LYS A 127 14.46 -10.59 6.71
CA LYS A 127 15.58 -10.27 7.61
C LYS A 127 15.09 -10.26 9.06
N GLY A 128 15.74 -11.05 9.92
CA GLY A 128 15.31 -11.18 11.31
C GLY A 128 13.88 -11.75 11.38
N ASP A 129 13.01 -11.09 12.13
CA ASP A 129 11.61 -11.45 12.28
C ASP A 129 10.69 -10.77 11.24
N ALA A 130 11.26 -10.10 10.25
CA ALA A 130 10.53 -9.25 9.33
C ALA A 130 10.62 -9.71 7.88
N VAL A 131 9.55 -9.43 7.13
CA VAL A 131 9.53 -9.40 5.67
C VAL A 131 9.52 -7.94 5.25
N LEU A 132 10.45 -7.58 4.38
CA LEU A 132 10.71 -6.20 3.98
C LEU A 132 10.34 -5.98 2.51
N VAL A 133 9.74 -4.83 2.25
CA VAL A 133 9.47 -4.30 0.91
C VAL A 133 10.29 -3.03 0.77
N ALA A 134 11.41 -3.12 0.05
CA ALA A 134 12.34 -2.02 -0.15
C ALA A 134 12.22 -1.46 -1.57
N ASP A 135 12.10 -0.16 -1.68
CA ASP A 135 12.11 0.57 -2.96
C ASP A 135 13.30 1.52 -3.05
N THR A 136 13.69 1.83 -4.27
CA THR A 136 14.73 2.82 -4.58
C THR A 136 14.11 4.14 -5.02
N GLY A 137 12.98 4.50 -4.43
CA GLY A 137 12.19 5.67 -4.79
C GLY A 137 12.68 6.96 -4.16
N ILE A 138 11.78 7.94 -4.13
CA ILE A 138 12.08 9.30 -3.68
C ILE A 138 12.36 9.41 -2.17
N GLY A 139 11.96 8.40 -1.39
CA GLY A 139 12.07 8.44 0.06
C GLY A 139 11.00 9.29 0.73
N ILE A 140 11.05 9.34 2.05
CA ILE A 140 10.10 10.04 2.92
C ILE A 140 10.88 11.02 3.79
N LEU A 141 10.37 12.24 3.92
CA LEU A 141 10.98 13.25 4.81
C LEU A 141 10.96 12.76 6.26
N PRO A 142 12.02 13.05 7.05
CA PRO A 142 12.08 12.64 8.46
C PRO A 142 10.89 13.10 9.29
N GLU A 143 10.39 14.30 9.04
CA GLU A 143 9.20 14.84 9.72
C GLU A 143 7.90 14.11 9.37
N ASP A 144 7.83 13.46 8.21
CA ASP A 144 6.65 12.71 7.77
C ASP A 144 6.65 11.26 8.30
N LEU A 145 7.82 10.67 8.54
CA LEU A 145 7.94 9.26 8.96
C LEU A 145 7.06 8.87 10.16
N PRO A 146 6.97 9.66 11.25
CA PRO A 146 6.12 9.31 12.38
C PRO A 146 4.63 9.30 12.07
N ARG A 147 4.22 9.91 10.95
CA ARG A 147 2.83 10.20 10.61
C ARG A 147 2.28 9.43 9.42
N ILE A 148 3.11 8.68 8.68
CA ILE A 148 2.67 8.07 7.42
C ILE A 148 1.59 7.00 7.57
N PHE A 149 1.44 6.42 8.75
CA PHE A 149 0.36 5.48 9.06
C PHE A 149 -0.88 6.14 9.66
N GLU A 150 -0.85 7.46 9.88
CA GLU A 150 -2.01 8.19 10.37
C GLU A 150 -3.11 8.24 9.30
N GLN A 151 -4.33 8.28 9.77
CA GLN A 151 -5.52 8.33 8.94
C GLN A 151 -5.53 9.57 8.02
N GLY A 152 -5.56 9.35 6.71
CA GLY A 152 -5.64 10.42 5.72
C GLY A 152 -4.38 11.28 5.59
N TYR A 153 -3.27 10.91 6.25
CA TYR A 153 -2.02 11.64 6.12
C TYR A 153 -1.34 11.32 4.79
N SER A 154 -1.08 12.36 4.03
CA SER A 154 -0.19 12.30 2.88
C SER A 154 0.91 13.31 3.08
N GLY A 155 2.15 12.85 3.25
CA GLY A 155 3.31 13.71 3.47
C GLY A 155 3.56 14.70 2.33
N TYR A 156 4.61 15.52 2.48
CA TYR A 156 5.00 16.51 1.49
C TYR A 156 5.08 15.94 0.05
N ASN A 157 5.73 14.80 -0.09
CA ASN A 157 5.86 14.14 -1.39
C ASN A 157 4.50 13.69 -1.96
N GLY A 158 3.58 13.28 -1.09
CA GLY A 158 2.21 12.93 -1.46
C GLY A 158 1.43 14.15 -1.95
N ARG A 159 1.62 15.31 -1.31
CA ARG A 159 1.00 16.57 -1.74
C ARG A 159 1.56 17.05 -3.07
N ALA A 160 2.88 17.00 -3.26
CA ALA A 160 3.53 17.40 -4.51
C ALA A 160 3.05 16.56 -5.69
N ASN A 161 2.82 15.28 -5.49
CA ASN A 161 2.30 14.37 -6.51
C ASN A 161 0.77 14.29 -6.54
N GLN A 162 0.05 14.92 -5.62
CA GLN A 162 -1.41 14.94 -5.49
C GLN A 162 -2.07 13.54 -5.52
N LYS A 163 -1.35 12.48 -5.19
CA LYS A 163 -1.76 11.10 -5.50
C LYS A 163 -1.89 10.20 -4.29
N ALA A 164 -1.37 10.60 -3.12
CA ALA A 164 -1.44 9.77 -1.93
C ALA A 164 -2.69 10.07 -1.13
N SER A 165 -3.41 9.02 -0.81
CA SER A 165 -4.62 9.13 0.00
C SER A 165 -4.36 9.00 1.50
N GLY A 166 -3.24 8.39 1.87
CA GLY A 166 -2.97 8.00 3.26
C GLY A 166 -3.91 6.92 3.79
N LEU A 167 -4.82 6.43 2.96
CA LEU A 167 -5.81 5.43 3.36
C LEU A 167 -5.21 4.02 3.40
N GLY A 168 -4.45 3.64 2.36
CA GLY A 168 -3.91 2.29 2.22
C GLY A 168 -2.99 1.89 3.36
N LEU A 169 -2.07 2.77 3.77
CA LEU A 169 -1.14 2.52 4.88
C LEU A 169 -1.86 2.50 6.24
N PHE A 170 -2.80 3.40 6.45
CA PHE A 170 -3.63 3.41 7.65
C PHE A 170 -4.41 2.10 7.80
N LEU A 171 -5.11 1.65 6.76
CA LEU A 171 -5.86 0.40 6.77
C LEU A 171 -4.94 -0.82 6.92
N SER A 172 -3.77 -0.81 6.29
CA SER A 172 -2.76 -1.87 6.44
C SER A 172 -2.30 -2.01 7.89
N ARG A 173 -2.09 -0.90 8.58
CA ARG A 173 -1.73 -0.91 10.00
C ARG A 173 -2.85 -1.47 10.86
N GLN A 174 -4.10 -1.12 10.60
CA GLN A 174 -5.26 -1.69 11.31
C GLN A 174 -5.36 -3.20 11.12
N ILE A 175 -5.19 -3.67 9.88
CA ILE A 175 -5.20 -5.10 9.55
C ILE A 175 -4.02 -5.81 10.23
N ALA A 176 -2.83 -5.24 10.19
CA ALA A 176 -1.66 -5.78 10.87
C ALA A 176 -1.90 -5.97 12.37
N GLN A 177 -2.50 -4.99 13.03
CA GLN A 177 -2.86 -5.09 14.45
C GLN A 177 -3.82 -6.23 14.72
N LYS A 178 -4.83 -6.43 13.88
CA LYS A 178 -5.75 -7.57 13.99
C LYS A 178 -5.05 -8.92 13.81
N LEU A 179 -4.06 -8.96 12.93
CA LEU A 179 -3.23 -10.16 12.69
C LEU A 179 -2.18 -10.39 13.78
N GLY A 180 -2.00 -9.46 14.72
CA GLY A 180 -0.92 -9.51 15.70
C GLY A 180 0.46 -9.23 15.09
N LEU A 181 0.50 -8.50 13.97
CA LEU A 181 1.72 -8.09 13.26
C LEU A 181 2.03 -6.63 13.55
N HIS A 182 3.26 -6.23 13.27
CA HIS A 182 3.71 -4.87 13.44
C HIS A 182 4.34 -4.34 12.15
N LEU A 183 3.92 -3.15 11.70
CA LEU A 183 4.47 -2.48 10.53
C LEU A 183 5.44 -1.38 10.98
N THR A 184 6.61 -1.35 10.34
CA THR A 184 7.59 -0.28 10.50
C THR A 184 8.05 0.24 9.15
N VAL A 185 8.69 1.40 9.15
CA VAL A 185 9.28 2.00 7.96
C VAL A 185 10.60 2.67 8.31
N THR A 186 11.55 2.52 7.43
CA THR A 186 12.78 3.32 7.39
C THR A 186 12.89 3.95 6.02
N SER A 187 13.42 5.16 5.94
CA SER A 187 13.53 5.86 4.67
C SER A 187 14.63 6.90 4.71
N LYS A 188 15.18 7.18 3.52
CA LYS A 188 16.11 8.27 3.29
C LYS A 188 15.73 8.95 1.98
N VAL A 189 15.51 10.25 2.04
CA VAL A 189 15.19 11.08 0.87
C VAL A 189 16.25 10.92 -0.21
N GLY A 190 15.83 10.69 -1.44
CA GLY A 190 16.72 10.47 -2.59
C GLY A 190 17.33 9.07 -2.68
N VAL A 191 17.10 8.19 -1.70
CA VAL A 191 17.59 6.81 -1.69
C VAL A 191 16.46 5.80 -1.81
N GLY A 192 15.42 5.93 -1.01
CA GLY A 192 14.27 5.05 -1.02
C GLY A 192 13.68 4.78 0.36
N SER A 193 12.72 3.87 0.39
CA SER A 193 11.99 3.49 1.59
C SER A 193 11.97 1.97 1.76
N THR A 194 11.94 1.51 3.01
CA THR A 194 11.79 0.10 3.36
C THR A 194 10.68 -0.04 4.38
N PHE A 195 9.60 -0.70 3.97
CA PHE A 195 8.52 -1.11 4.86
C PHE A 195 8.77 -2.52 5.34
N ALA A 196 8.56 -2.76 6.63
CA ALA A 196 8.75 -4.06 7.24
C ALA A 196 7.48 -4.56 7.92
N ILE A 197 7.13 -5.82 7.67
CA ILE A 197 6.09 -6.53 8.41
C ILE A 197 6.81 -7.45 9.39
N HIS A 198 6.66 -7.18 10.69
CA HIS A 198 7.26 -7.98 11.74
C HIS A 198 6.28 -9.06 12.20
N PHE A 199 6.75 -10.30 12.15
CA PHE A 199 6.01 -11.47 12.59
C PHE A 199 6.51 -11.90 13.97
N PRO A 200 5.62 -12.17 14.95
CA PRO A 200 6.05 -12.75 16.22
C PRO A 200 6.75 -14.09 15.97
N GLN A 201 7.78 -14.41 16.74
CA GLN A 201 8.55 -15.66 16.59
C GLN A 201 7.67 -16.92 16.64
N THR A 202 6.58 -16.87 17.42
CA THR A 202 5.61 -17.96 17.51
C THR A 202 4.84 -18.23 16.19
N ARG A 203 4.92 -17.31 15.23
CA ARG A 203 4.29 -17.44 13.92
C ARG A 203 5.26 -17.70 12.79
N TRP A 204 6.52 -17.79 13.12
CA TRP A 204 7.59 -18.08 12.20
C TRP A 204 7.89 -19.57 12.29
N LEU A 205 7.67 -20.30 11.22
CA LEU A 205 8.02 -21.71 11.16
C LEU A 205 9.44 -21.85 10.62
N ALA A 206 10.28 -22.58 11.31
CA ALA A 206 11.59 -22.97 10.81
C ALA A 206 11.41 -23.88 9.58
N GLU A 207 12.21 -23.65 8.55
CA GLU A 207 12.31 -24.56 7.40
C GLU A 207 12.93 -25.90 7.81
#